data_4c63e22ce0d42dac9602901b3f4c9a3e
#
_entry.id   4c63e22ce0d42dac9602901b3f4c9a3e
#
_cell.length_a   1.000
_cell.length_b   1.000
_cell.length_c   1.000
_cell.angle_alpha   90.00
_cell.angle_beta   90.00
_cell.angle_gamma   90.00
#
_symmetry.space_group_name_H-M   'P 1'
#
loop_
_entity.id
_entity.type
_entity.pdbx_description
1 polymer ?
#
loop_
_entity_poly.entity_id
_entity_poly.type
_entity_poly.pdbx_seq_one_letter_code
_entity_poly.pdbx_strand_id
1 'polypeptide(L)'
;MTYAIYGLAEHYLATGNSESLDMAVGLYHTLEEKGREPQYDGYVESFTEDWKQLDNYDNNAPKTMNAHLHVLEAYTLLYQCWKDDGLRKRLEFCTELFMDRIYDSSKRHFNLFFDNAWNSLVEMDSYGHDVEAGCCFVRLPVC
;
A
#
# COMPACT_ATOMS: atom_id res chain seq x y z
N MET A 1 -6.51 2.96 7.28
CA MET A 1 -7.11 3.70 6.14
C MET A 1 -7.28 2.81 4.91
N THR A 2 -6.28 2.09 4.48
CA THR A 2 -6.31 1.18 3.31
C THR A 2 -7.47 0.18 3.34
N TYR A 3 -7.71 -0.49 4.48
CA TYR A 3 -8.87 -1.38 4.65
C TYR A 3 -10.23 -0.69 4.49
N ALA A 4 -10.33 0.61 4.84
CA ALA A 4 -11.56 1.35 4.61
C ALA A 4 -11.77 1.63 3.11
N ILE A 5 -10.72 2.00 2.37
CA ILE A 5 -10.77 2.14 0.91
C ILE A 5 -11.19 0.81 0.28
N TYR A 6 -10.57 -0.29 0.68
CA TYR A 6 -10.86 -1.65 0.21
C TYR A 6 -12.34 -2.01 0.45
N GLY A 7 -12.81 -1.90 1.70
CA GLY A 7 -14.19 -2.26 2.06
C GLY A 7 -15.25 -1.39 1.36
N LEU A 8 -14.99 -0.10 1.19
CA LEU A 8 -15.89 0.82 0.48
C LEU A 8 -15.95 0.52 -1.02
N ALA A 9 -14.81 0.19 -1.63
CA ALA A 9 -14.75 -0.21 -3.03
C ALA A 9 -15.49 -1.54 -3.26
N GLU A 10 -15.31 -2.54 -2.38
CA GLU A 10 -16.09 -3.79 -2.41
C GLU A 10 -17.59 -3.54 -2.24
N HIS A 11 -17.97 -2.68 -1.30
CA HIS A 11 -19.38 -2.32 -1.11
C HIS A 11 -19.97 -1.67 -2.36
N TYR A 12 -19.22 -0.78 -3.01
CA TYR A 12 -19.65 -0.19 -4.29
C TYR A 12 -19.83 -1.25 -5.38
N LEU A 13 -18.88 -2.17 -5.54
CA LEU A 13 -18.97 -3.26 -6.52
C LEU A 13 -20.21 -4.14 -6.29
N ALA A 14 -20.52 -4.41 -5.03
CA ALA A 14 -21.64 -5.27 -4.65
C ALA A 14 -23.01 -4.58 -4.78
N THR A 15 -23.10 -3.27 -4.55
CA THR A 15 -24.38 -2.55 -4.38
C THR A 15 -24.63 -1.44 -5.39
N GLY A 16 -23.61 -0.94 -6.07
CA GLY A 16 -23.67 0.25 -6.91
C GLY A 16 -23.83 1.57 -6.13
N ASN A 17 -23.60 1.57 -4.80
CA ASN A 17 -23.79 2.76 -3.96
C ASN A 17 -22.68 3.79 -4.23
N SER A 18 -23.03 4.89 -4.90
CA SER A 18 -22.08 5.94 -5.28
C SER A 18 -21.43 6.65 -4.07
N GLU A 19 -22.15 6.78 -2.94
CA GLU A 19 -21.59 7.38 -1.71
C GLU A 19 -20.38 6.59 -1.21
N SER A 20 -20.44 5.26 -1.30
CA SER A 20 -19.28 4.42 -0.93
C SER A 20 -18.09 4.65 -1.83
N LEU A 21 -18.30 4.83 -3.13
CA LEU A 21 -17.21 5.16 -4.05
C LEU A 21 -16.63 6.54 -3.76
N ASP A 22 -17.49 7.56 -3.55
CA ASP A 22 -17.05 8.92 -3.23
C ASP A 22 -16.22 8.94 -1.93
N MET A 23 -16.63 8.17 -0.91
CA MET A 23 -15.86 8.02 0.32
C MET A 23 -14.52 7.33 0.07
N ALA A 24 -14.46 6.25 -0.71
CA ALA A 24 -13.23 5.55 -1.03
C ALA A 24 -12.23 6.47 -1.76
N VAL A 25 -12.71 7.24 -2.75
CA VAL A 25 -11.92 8.24 -3.49
C VAL A 25 -11.43 9.35 -2.56
N GLY A 26 -12.27 9.84 -1.65
CA GLY A 26 -11.86 10.83 -0.64
C GLY A 26 -10.74 10.33 0.28
N LEU A 27 -10.83 9.07 0.72
CA LEU A 27 -9.78 8.44 1.52
C LEU A 27 -8.48 8.22 0.72
N TYR A 28 -8.59 7.85 -0.56
CA TYR A 28 -7.44 7.77 -1.47
C TYR A 28 -6.71 9.11 -1.54
N HIS A 29 -7.40 10.21 -1.82
CA HIS A 29 -6.78 11.53 -1.86
C HIS A 29 -6.13 11.93 -0.53
N THR A 30 -6.76 11.59 0.58
CA THR A 30 -6.21 11.85 1.92
C THR A 30 -4.90 11.05 2.14
N LEU A 31 -4.88 9.79 1.73
CA LEU A 31 -3.69 8.95 1.84
C LEU A 31 -2.55 9.45 0.95
N GLU A 32 -2.85 9.88 -0.28
CA GLU A 32 -1.86 10.46 -1.19
C GLU A 32 -1.29 11.79 -0.68
N GLU A 33 -2.12 12.62 -0.06
CA GLU A 33 -1.69 13.92 0.47
C GLU A 33 -0.92 13.80 1.79
N LYS A 34 -1.35 12.92 2.70
CA LYS A 34 -0.88 12.87 4.09
C LYS A 34 -0.01 11.66 4.40
N GLY A 35 -0.24 10.54 3.71
CA GLY A 35 0.40 9.25 4.05
C GLY A 35 1.72 9.01 3.34
N ARG A 36 2.06 9.79 2.31
CA ARG A 36 3.29 9.63 1.56
C ARG A 36 4.50 10.22 2.28
N GLU A 37 5.61 9.48 2.20
CA GLU A 37 6.91 10.00 2.63
C GLU A 37 7.47 10.93 1.52
N PRO A 38 7.82 12.20 1.84
CA PRO A 38 8.04 13.22 0.79
C PRO A 38 9.39 13.12 0.08
N GLN A 39 10.40 12.45 0.67
CA GLN A 39 11.77 12.46 0.15
C GLN A 39 12.09 11.26 -0.72
N TYR A 40 11.69 10.08 -0.30
CA TYR A 40 12.02 8.80 -0.95
C TYR A 40 10.80 8.06 -1.46
N ASP A 41 9.62 8.70 -1.35
CA ASP A 41 8.30 8.16 -1.69
C ASP A 41 7.93 6.87 -0.93
N GLY A 42 6.78 6.31 -1.22
CA GLY A 42 6.16 5.24 -0.45
C GLY A 42 5.28 5.78 0.67
N TYR A 43 4.78 4.91 1.51
CA TYR A 43 3.80 5.26 2.54
C TYR A 43 4.36 4.98 3.92
N VAL A 44 4.13 5.93 4.84
CA VAL A 44 4.51 5.76 6.24
C VAL A 44 3.53 4.81 6.92
N GLU A 45 4.05 3.90 7.75
CA GLU A 45 3.27 2.86 8.42
C GLU A 45 2.20 3.41 9.36
N SER A 46 2.56 4.41 10.16
CA SER A 46 1.69 4.91 11.23
C SER A 46 1.84 6.40 11.49
N PHE A 47 0.71 7.01 11.81
CA PHE A 47 0.60 8.42 12.12
C PHE A 47 -0.16 8.63 13.42
N THR A 48 0.13 9.76 14.07
CA THR A 48 -0.73 10.33 15.09
C THR A 48 -2.02 10.88 14.44
N GLU A 49 -2.99 11.27 15.27
CA GLU A 49 -4.24 11.89 14.81
C GLU A 49 -4.01 13.19 14.00
N ASP A 50 -2.93 13.93 14.30
CA ASP A 50 -2.51 15.14 13.58
C ASP A 50 -1.52 14.87 12.42
N TRP A 51 -1.46 13.63 11.94
CA TRP A 51 -0.66 13.18 10.80
C TRP A 51 0.86 13.32 10.96
N LYS A 52 1.36 13.29 12.18
CA LYS A 52 2.79 13.16 12.42
C LYS A 52 3.17 11.68 12.43
N GLN A 53 4.28 11.36 11.78
CA GLN A 53 4.84 10.02 11.82
C GLN A 53 5.12 9.58 13.26
N LEU A 54 4.76 8.34 13.60
CA LEU A 54 5.07 7.75 14.89
C LEU A 54 6.49 7.15 14.88
N ASP A 55 7.29 7.50 15.92
CA ASP A 55 8.70 7.08 16.00
C ASP A 55 8.90 5.71 16.65
N ASN A 56 7.88 5.15 17.30
CA ASN A 56 7.97 3.91 18.10
C ASN A 56 6.97 2.84 17.62
N TYR A 57 7.01 2.54 16.34
CA TYR A 57 6.15 1.52 15.75
C TYR A 57 6.99 0.36 15.21
N ASP A 58 6.48 -0.86 15.27
CA ASP A 58 7.05 -2.11 14.77
C ASP A 58 8.54 -2.03 14.37
N ASN A 59 9.46 -2.42 15.25
CA ASN A 59 10.91 -2.32 15.06
C ASN A 59 11.44 -0.91 14.72
N ASN A 60 10.71 0.14 15.06
CA ASN A 60 10.98 1.53 14.65
C ASN A 60 11.08 1.72 13.13
N ALA A 61 10.38 0.89 12.36
CA ALA A 61 10.37 0.96 10.92
C ALA A 61 9.31 1.95 10.42
N PRO A 62 9.70 3.06 9.82
CA PRO A 62 8.75 4.01 9.26
C PRO A 62 7.99 3.47 8.04
N LYS A 63 8.56 2.50 7.34
CA LYS A 63 7.95 1.83 6.18
C LYS A 63 8.00 0.32 6.36
N THR A 64 6.91 -0.36 6.01
CA THR A 64 6.83 -1.81 6.05
C THR A 64 6.32 -2.37 4.72
N MET A 65 6.72 -3.58 4.42
CA MET A 65 6.15 -4.35 3.31
C MET A 65 4.63 -4.48 3.47
N ASN A 66 4.16 -4.78 4.69
CA ASN A 66 2.76 -4.97 5.01
C ASN A 66 1.89 -3.74 4.68
N ALA A 67 2.32 -2.53 5.09
CA ALA A 67 1.58 -1.30 4.75
C ALA A 67 1.46 -1.10 3.24
N HIS A 68 2.56 -1.32 2.50
CA HIS A 68 2.57 -1.17 1.04
C HIS A 68 1.74 -2.24 0.33
N LEU A 69 1.71 -3.47 0.87
CA LEU A 69 0.84 -4.53 0.37
C LEU A 69 -0.63 -4.12 0.45
N HIS A 70 -1.06 -3.60 1.59
CA HIS A 70 -2.45 -3.16 1.76
C HIS A 70 -2.80 -1.90 0.98
N VAL A 71 -1.82 -1.03 0.68
CA VAL A 71 -2.03 0.06 -0.29
C VAL A 71 -2.26 -0.52 -1.68
N LEU A 72 -1.42 -1.46 -2.11
CA LEU A 72 -1.52 -2.11 -3.42
C LEU A 72 -2.87 -2.82 -3.60
N GLU A 73 -3.33 -3.56 -2.58
CA GLU A 73 -4.64 -4.23 -2.58
C GLU A 73 -5.80 -3.22 -2.71
N ALA A 74 -5.80 -2.21 -1.83
CA ALA A 74 -6.86 -1.21 -1.80
C ALA A 74 -6.95 -0.43 -3.12
N TYR A 75 -5.80 -0.05 -3.69
CA TYR A 75 -5.74 0.68 -4.94
C TYR A 75 -6.10 -0.19 -6.14
N THR A 76 -5.73 -1.46 -6.13
CA THR A 76 -6.13 -2.43 -7.15
C THR A 76 -7.64 -2.56 -7.22
N LEU A 77 -8.30 -2.68 -6.07
CA LEU A 77 -9.75 -2.78 -6.02
C LEU A 77 -10.44 -1.46 -6.37
N LEU A 78 -9.96 -0.35 -5.83
CA LEU A 78 -10.47 0.98 -6.16
C LEU A 78 -10.35 1.26 -7.67
N TYR A 79 -9.27 0.85 -8.30
CA TYR A 79 -9.08 1.02 -9.75
C TYR A 79 -10.07 0.19 -10.59
N GLN A 80 -10.66 -0.88 -10.06
CA GLN A 80 -11.75 -1.59 -10.75
C GLN A 80 -13.01 -0.72 -10.83
N CYS A 81 -13.26 0.08 -9.79
CA CYS A 81 -14.43 0.95 -9.66
C CYS A 81 -14.24 2.32 -10.32
N TRP A 82 -13.02 2.85 -10.25
CA TRP A 82 -12.70 4.22 -10.63
C TRP A 82 -11.41 4.28 -11.44
N LYS A 83 -11.57 4.43 -12.77
CA LYS A 83 -10.47 4.43 -13.75
C LYS A 83 -9.78 5.80 -13.83
N ASP A 84 -9.08 6.19 -12.78
CA ASP A 84 -8.34 7.44 -12.69
C ASP A 84 -6.87 7.25 -13.08
N ASP A 85 -6.31 8.19 -13.86
CA ASP A 85 -4.91 8.14 -14.31
C ASP A 85 -3.91 8.33 -13.16
N GLY A 86 -4.25 9.12 -12.15
CA GLY A 86 -3.41 9.30 -10.96
C GLY A 86 -3.32 8.01 -10.15
N LEU A 87 -4.46 7.36 -9.92
CA LEU A 87 -4.52 6.07 -9.23
C LEU A 87 -3.76 4.98 -10.02
N ARG A 88 -3.89 4.95 -11.36
CA ARG A 88 -3.11 4.04 -12.21
C ARG A 88 -1.60 4.22 -12.03
N LYS A 89 -1.12 5.47 -12.09
CA LYS A 89 0.30 5.77 -11.87
C LYS A 89 0.79 5.36 -10.48
N ARG A 90 -0.07 5.49 -9.45
CA ARG A 90 0.28 5.04 -8.10
C ARG A 90 0.33 3.53 -7.99
N LEU A 91 -0.52 2.79 -8.70
CA LEU A 91 -0.45 1.33 -8.80
C LEU A 91 0.82 0.86 -9.50
N GLU A 92 1.18 1.50 -10.63
CA GLU A 92 2.44 1.24 -11.34
C GLU A 92 3.63 1.46 -10.41
N PHE A 93 3.69 2.61 -9.73
CA PHE A 93 4.72 2.92 -8.74
C PHE A 93 4.80 1.87 -7.61
N CYS A 94 3.67 1.51 -7.00
CA CYS A 94 3.66 0.51 -5.93
C CYS A 94 4.17 -0.85 -6.42
N THR A 95 3.83 -1.24 -7.64
CA THR A 95 4.29 -2.50 -8.25
C THR A 95 5.81 -2.48 -8.47
N GLU A 96 6.34 -1.39 -9.05
CA GLU A 96 7.78 -1.19 -9.23
C GLU A 96 8.52 -1.19 -7.88
N LEU A 97 7.97 -0.50 -6.89
CA LEU A 97 8.54 -0.44 -5.54
C LEU A 97 8.67 -1.83 -4.91
N PHE A 98 7.66 -2.68 -5.06
CA PHE A 98 7.74 -4.06 -4.58
C PHE A 98 8.86 -4.83 -5.24
N MET A 99 9.02 -4.71 -6.55
CA MET A 99 10.03 -5.46 -7.32
C MET A 99 11.45 -4.93 -7.11
N ASP A 100 11.60 -3.60 -6.94
CA ASP A 100 12.92 -2.96 -6.92
C ASP A 100 13.48 -2.78 -5.50
N ARG A 101 12.61 -2.68 -4.47
CA ARG A 101 13.00 -2.33 -3.10
C ARG A 101 12.61 -3.37 -2.06
N ILE A 102 11.45 -3.97 -2.21
CA ILE A 102 10.89 -4.87 -1.19
C ILE A 102 11.27 -6.32 -1.47
N TYR A 103 11.23 -6.76 -2.73
CA TYR A 103 11.58 -8.12 -3.12
C TYR A 103 13.10 -8.33 -3.16
N ASP A 104 13.59 -9.29 -2.38
CA ASP A 104 14.98 -9.76 -2.46
C ASP A 104 15.08 -10.96 -3.41
N SER A 105 15.52 -10.73 -4.63
CA SER A 105 15.65 -11.76 -5.65
C SER A 105 16.70 -12.83 -5.32
N SER A 106 17.68 -12.51 -4.48
CA SER A 106 18.73 -13.46 -4.06
C SER A 106 18.21 -14.47 -3.05
N LYS A 107 17.35 -14.03 -2.16
CA LYS A 107 16.70 -14.83 -1.11
C LYS A 107 15.32 -15.37 -1.53
N ARG A 108 14.72 -14.78 -2.56
CA ARG A 108 13.39 -15.10 -3.09
C ARG A 108 12.26 -14.90 -2.07
N HIS A 109 12.36 -13.84 -1.27
CA HIS A 109 11.33 -13.42 -0.33
C HIS A 109 11.24 -11.90 -0.27
N PHE A 110 10.26 -11.37 0.47
CA PHE A 110 10.10 -9.94 0.67
C PHE A 110 10.75 -9.48 1.99
N ASN A 111 11.59 -8.43 1.95
CA ASN A 111 12.03 -7.75 3.15
C ASN A 111 10.84 -7.03 3.81
N LEU A 112 10.80 -6.98 5.14
CA LEU A 112 9.59 -6.58 5.85
C LEU A 112 9.61 -5.15 6.38
N PHE A 113 10.77 -4.65 6.84
CA PHE A 113 10.91 -3.41 7.59
C PHE A 113 12.01 -2.54 7.00
N PHE A 114 11.70 -1.25 6.78
CA PHE A 114 12.59 -0.32 6.11
C PHE A 114 12.67 1.01 6.84
N ASP A 115 13.83 1.68 6.73
CA ASP A 115 13.93 3.10 7.02
C ASP A 115 13.26 3.95 5.91
N ASN A 116 13.26 5.28 6.10
CA ASN A 116 12.67 6.16 5.09
C ASN A 116 13.35 6.04 3.71
N ALA A 117 14.65 5.74 3.68
CA ALA A 117 15.44 5.61 2.45
C ALA A 117 15.38 4.21 1.80
N TRP A 118 14.50 3.32 2.29
CA TRP A 118 14.32 1.95 1.82
C TRP A 118 15.48 1.00 2.13
N ASN A 119 16.30 1.30 3.13
CA ASN A 119 17.25 0.32 3.65
C ASN A 119 16.53 -0.69 4.54
N SER A 120 16.74 -1.98 4.31
CA SER A 120 16.17 -3.03 5.16
C SER A 120 16.77 -2.96 6.57
N LEU A 121 15.91 -2.94 7.58
CA LEU A 121 16.30 -2.78 8.99
C LEU A 121 16.45 -4.11 9.73
N VAL A 122 15.75 -5.15 9.28
CA VAL A 122 15.68 -6.44 9.96
C VAL A 122 15.78 -7.56 8.93
N GLU A 123 16.59 -8.54 9.23
CA GLU A 123 16.66 -9.78 8.46
C GLU A 123 15.66 -10.78 9.06
N MET A 124 14.48 -10.85 8.48
CA MET A 124 13.38 -11.69 8.93
C MET A 124 12.54 -12.14 7.75
N ASP A 125 12.19 -13.42 7.70
CA ASP A 125 11.34 -14.01 6.67
C ASP A 125 9.91 -14.18 7.21
N SER A 126 8.92 -13.89 6.38
CA SER A 126 7.52 -14.14 6.69
C SER A 126 6.83 -14.84 5.52
N TYR A 127 6.77 -16.15 5.59
CA TYR A 127 6.11 -16.97 4.55
C TYR A 127 4.65 -16.61 4.34
N GLY A 128 3.96 -16.14 5.40
CA GLY A 128 2.59 -15.65 5.31
C GLY A 128 2.48 -14.44 4.39
N HIS A 129 3.32 -13.43 4.62
CA HIS A 129 3.35 -12.23 3.78
C HIS A 129 3.84 -12.52 2.36
N ASP A 130 4.77 -13.47 2.16
CA ASP A 130 5.22 -13.87 0.82
C ASP A 130 4.06 -14.45 0.00
N VAL A 131 3.24 -15.31 0.61
CA VAL A 131 2.05 -15.89 -0.04
C VAL A 131 1.00 -14.83 -0.31
N GLU A 132 0.73 -13.96 0.66
CA GLU A 132 -0.25 -12.87 0.54
C GLU A 132 0.13 -11.91 -0.59
N ALA A 133 1.40 -11.46 -0.64
CA ALA A 133 1.90 -10.63 -1.73
C ALA A 133 1.77 -11.32 -3.09
N GLY A 134 2.15 -12.60 -3.18
CA GLY A 134 2.00 -13.39 -4.39
C GLY A 134 0.54 -13.42 -4.88
N CYS A 135 -0.43 -13.57 -3.99
CA CYS A 135 -1.85 -13.52 -4.33
C CYS A 135 -2.29 -12.14 -4.83
N CYS A 136 -1.75 -11.05 -4.23
CA CYS A 136 -2.06 -9.69 -4.66
C CYS A 136 -1.55 -9.40 -6.07
N PHE A 137 -0.32 -9.82 -6.39
CA PHE A 137 0.25 -9.62 -7.72
C PHE A 137 -0.53 -10.33 -8.84
N VAL A 138 -1.13 -11.48 -8.56
CA VAL A 138 -1.99 -12.20 -9.53
C VAL A 138 -3.28 -11.42 -9.83
N ARG A 139 -3.73 -10.56 -8.92
CA ARG A 139 -4.96 -9.76 -9.06
C ARG A 139 -4.75 -8.38 -9.64
N LEU A 140 -3.50 -7.97 -9.86
CA LEU A 140 -3.21 -6.67 -10.47
C LEU A 140 -3.90 -6.56 -11.83
N PRO A 141 -4.57 -5.44 -12.14
CA PRO A 141 -5.06 -5.21 -13.47
C PRO A 141 -3.86 -5.20 -14.43
N VAL A 142 -3.87 -6.09 -15.41
CA VAL A 142 -2.86 -6.11 -16.47
C VAL A 142 -2.98 -4.77 -17.21
N CYS A 143 -1.96 -3.91 -17.08
CA CYS A 143 -1.87 -2.65 -17.80
C CYS A 143 -1.51 -2.89 -19.27
#